data_a31a7f221280c60455df70e1ac87ace9
#
_entry.id   a31a7f221280c60455df70e1ac87ace9
#
_cell.length_a   1.000
_cell.length_b   1.000
_cell.length_c   1.000
_cell.angle_alpha   90.00
_cell.angle_beta   90.00
_cell.angle_gamma   90.00
#
_symmetry.space_group_name_H-M   'P 1'
#
loop_
_entity.id
_entity.type
_entity.pdbx_description
1 polymer ?
#
loop_
_entity_poly.entity_id
_entity_poly.type
_entity_poly.pdbx_seq_one_letter_code
_entity_poly.pdbx_strand_id
1 'polypeptide(L)'
;MSTLYKQEGYQYWYYQSYYRGKRLRKSTGFSQKYLAQKLQQKWDWKLANDDLGFYGKSQLVTVNIDEFIDKHLKLRERISTNTYNTAKSVTNRLNKYLKGMNIKSITDITITVLNGYIDYLDCSAKTKHNHMMEIKQMLKSAVIENILPNNPADHVTLPRVIKSDPHRYLDHHDLEVIFKYAGPWRLYFEFLYRTGLRAGDVAMLTYGHIDRKRKVIVSLIR
;
A
#
# COMPACT_ATOMS: atom_id res chain seq x y z
N MET A 1 -19.94 -31.59 -3.29
CA MET A 1 -19.20 -32.89 -3.22
C MET A 1 -18.30 -32.99 -4.44
N SER A 2 -17.08 -33.44 -4.27
CA SER A 2 -16.15 -33.70 -5.36
C SER A 2 -16.23 -35.16 -5.79
N THR A 3 -15.91 -35.43 -7.05
CA THR A 3 -15.91 -36.79 -7.63
C THR A 3 -14.63 -37.06 -8.38
N LEU A 4 -14.15 -38.31 -8.35
CA LEU A 4 -13.09 -38.79 -9.21
C LEU A 4 -13.70 -39.70 -10.25
N TYR A 5 -13.34 -39.53 -11.49
CA TYR A 5 -13.75 -40.41 -12.59
C TYR A 5 -12.60 -40.63 -13.58
N LYS A 6 -12.63 -41.75 -14.25
CA LYS A 6 -11.71 -42.07 -15.32
C LYS A 6 -12.52 -42.15 -16.61
N GLN A 7 -12.12 -41.39 -17.59
CA GLN A 7 -12.77 -41.37 -18.88
C GLN A 7 -12.18 -42.49 -19.76
N GLU A 8 -13.01 -43.19 -20.51
CA GLU A 8 -12.59 -44.27 -21.42
C GLU A 8 -11.60 -43.70 -22.46
N GLY A 9 -10.49 -44.39 -22.69
CA GLY A 9 -9.40 -43.92 -23.54
C GLY A 9 -8.40 -42.96 -22.90
N TYR A 10 -8.59 -42.55 -21.66
CA TYR A 10 -7.65 -41.66 -20.97
C TYR A 10 -6.83 -42.39 -19.90
N GLN A 11 -5.53 -42.07 -19.83
CA GLN A 11 -4.58 -42.72 -18.93
C GLN A 11 -4.79 -42.30 -17.46
N TYR A 12 -5.20 -41.03 -17.21
CA TYR A 12 -5.24 -40.41 -15.88
C TYR A 12 -6.65 -40.27 -15.33
N TRP A 13 -6.75 -40.22 -13.99
CA TRP A 13 -7.98 -39.87 -13.28
C TRP A 13 -8.25 -38.38 -13.35
N TYR A 14 -9.52 -38.01 -13.39
CA TYR A 14 -9.99 -36.64 -13.39
C TYR A 14 -10.76 -36.34 -12.10
N TYR A 15 -10.43 -35.19 -11.50
CA TYR A 15 -11.16 -34.59 -10.39
C TYR A 15 -12.21 -33.68 -10.95
N GLN A 16 -13.41 -33.73 -10.36
CA GLN A 16 -14.51 -32.84 -10.66
C GLN A 16 -15.15 -32.34 -9.35
N SER A 17 -15.42 -31.06 -9.26
CA SER A 17 -16.15 -30.44 -8.15
C SER A 17 -16.99 -29.27 -8.65
N TYR A 18 -17.86 -28.77 -7.82
CA TYR A 18 -18.58 -27.52 -8.04
C TYR A 18 -18.15 -26.51 -6.98
N TYR A 19 -17.77 -25.33 -7.42
CA TYR A 19 -17.36 -24.24 -6.55
C TYR A 19 -18.03 -22.94 -7.01
N ARG A 20 -18.78 -22.30 -6.12
CA ARG A 20 -19.54 -21.07 -6.40
C ARG A 20 -20.41 -21.19 -7.69
N GLY A 21 -21.07 -22.32 -7.86
CA GLY A 21 -21.94 -22.57 -9.02
C GLY A 21 -21.22 -22.94 -10.33
N LYS A 22 -19.89 -22.95 -10.36
CA LYS A 22 -19.12 -23.32 -11.54
C LYS A 22 -18.58 -24.75 -11.41
N ARG A 23 -18.68 -25.51 -12.51
CA ARG A 23 -18.08 -26.85 -12.61
C ARG A 23 -16.57 -26.73 -12.80
N LEU A 24 -15.82 -27.37 -11.92
CA LEU A 24 -14.38 -27.46 -11.97
C LEU A 24 -13.97 -28.86 -12.37
N ARG A 25 -13.08 -28.97 -13.36
CA ARG A 25 -12.54 -30.22 -13.86
C ARG A 25 -11.04 -30.10 -14.01
N LYS A 26 -10.29 -31.06 -13.42
CA LYS A 26 -8.83 -31.06 -13.50
C LYS A 26 -8.29 -32.49 -13.56
N SER A 27 -7.29 -32.73 -14.42
CA SER A 27 -6.57 -34.00 -14.42
C SER A 27 -5.73 -34.15 -13.17
N THR A 28 -5.73 -35.32 -12.55
CA THR A 28 -4.88 -35.60 -11.38
C THR A 28 -3.44 -35.93 -11.79
N GLY A 29 -3.19 -36.25 -13.05
CA GLY A 29 -1.89 -36.75 -13.54
C GLY A 29 -1.52 -38.13 -13.05
N PHE A 30 -2.42 -38.82 -12.32
CA PHE A 30 -2.18 -40.14 -11.79
C PHE A 30 -3.05 -41.20 -12.51
N SER A 31 -2.43 -42.32 -12.89
CA SER A 31 -3.11 -43.51 -13.43
C SER A 31 -3.66 -44.39 -12.31
N GLN A 32 -3.06 -44.36 -11.13
CA GLN A 32 -3.47 -45.13 -9.95
C GLN A 32 -4.55 -44.40 -9.15
N LYS A 33 -5.68 -45.05 -8.89
CA LYS A 33 -6.82 -44.51 -8.16
C LYS A 33 -6.47 -44.00 -6.75
N TYR A 34 -5.63 -44.75 -6.03
CA TYR A 34 -5.21 -44.40 -4.66
C TYR A 34 -4.49 -43.03 -4.58
N LEU A 35 -3.56 -42.76 -5.53
CA LEU A 35 -2.84 -41.49 -5.60
C LEU A 35 -3.79 -40.37 -6.01
N ALA A 36 -4.70 -40.62 -6.92
CA ALA A 36 -5.73 -39.66 -7.30
C ALA A 36 -6.65 -39.30 -6.11
N GLN A 37 -7.02 -40.28 -5.26
CA GLN A 37 -7.81 -40.05 -4.06
C GLN A 37 -7.08 -39.21 -3.01
N LYS A 38 -5.79 -39.43 -2.77
CA LYS A 38 -4.99 -38.56 -1.89
C LYS A 38 -4.94 -37.12 -2.39
N LEU A 39 -4.81 -36.96 -3.71
CA LEU A 39 -4.81 -35.61 -4.30
C LEU A 39 -6.20 -35.00 -4.24
N GLN A 40 -7.28 -35.76 -4.40
CA GLN A 40 -8.65 -35.28 -4.21
C GLN A 40 -8.86 -34.71 -2.81
N GLN A 41 -8.46 -35.43 -1.75
CA GLN A 41 -8.57 -34.96 -0.37
C GLN A 41 -7.83 -33.64 -0.15
N LYS A 42 -6.60 -33.54 -0.70
CA LYS A 42 -5.81 -32.28 -0.64
C LYS A 42 -6.51 -31.14 -1.37
N TRP A 43 -7.16 -31.42 -2.48
CA TRP A 43 -7.86 -30.42 -3.27
C TRP A 43 -9.19 -30.00 -2.64
N ASP A 44 -9.92 -30.94 -2.04
CA ASP A 44 -11.13 -30.66 -1.27
C ASP A 44 -10.83 -29.80 -0.05
N TRP A 45 -9.71 -30.07 0.65
CA TRP A 45 -9.25 -29.24 1.76
C TRP A 45 -8.94 -27.79 1.33
N LYS A 46 -8.26 -27.64 0.17
CA LYS A 46 -7.98 -26.32 -0.40
C LYS A 46 -9.24 -25.58 -0.83
N LEU A 47 -10.22 -26.29 -1.38
CA LEU A 47 -11.53 -25.73 -1.70
C LEU A 47 -12.30 -25.28 -0.45
N ALA A 48 -12.27 -26.08 0.59
CA ALA A 48 -12.94 -25.77 1.85
C ALA A 48 -12.34 -24.52 2.53
N ASN A 49 -11.03 -24.29 2.36
CA ASN A 49 -10.33 -23.12 2.89
C ASN A 49 -10.29 -21.91 1.91
N ASP A 50 -11.10 -21.96 0.87
CA ASP A 50 -11.21 -20.87 -0.13
C ASP A 50 -9.85 -20.49 -0.79
N ASP A 51 -8.93 -21.45 -0.90
CA ASP A 51 -7.60 -21.28 -1.53
C ASP A 51 -7.74 -21.16 -3.06
N LEU A 52 -8.03 -19.94 -3.52
CA LEU A 52 -8.27 -19.60 -4.93
C LEU A 52 -7.07 -19.87 -5.84
N GLY A 53 -5.85 -20.00 -5.29
CA GLY A 53 -4.63 -20.33 -6.04
C GLY A 53 -4.66 -21.72 -6.66
N PHE A 54 -5.58 -22.58 -6.22
CA PHE A 54 -5.69 -23.97 -6.69
C PHE A 54 -6.24 -24.10 -8.13
N TYR A 55 -7.09 -23.16 -8.56
CA TYR A 55 -7.80 -23.30 -9.86
C TYR A 55 -7.09 -22.65 -11.05
N GLY A 56 -5.82 -22.34 -10.90
CA GLY A 56 -5.13 -21.56 -11.93
C GLY A 56 -5.80 -20.17 -12.04
N LYS A 57 -5.26 -19.29 -12.83
CA LYS A 57 -5.84 -17.97 -13.08
C LYS A 57 -7.35 -18.11 -13.34
N SER A 58 -8.21 -18.08 -12.26
CA SER A 58 -9.59 -17.66 -12.43
C SER A 58 -9.47 -16.41 -13.28
N GLN A 59 -10.38 -16.16 -14.18
CA GLN A 59 -10.40 -14.88 -14.91
C GLN A 59 -10.28 -13.78 -13.85
N LEU A 60 -9.02 -13.45 -13.52
CA LEU A 60 -8.73 -12.28 -12.71
C LEU A 60 -9.38 -11.17 -13.49
N VAL A 61 -10.42 -10.59 -12.92
CA VAL A 61 -11.05 -9.41 -13.49
C VAL A 61 -9.89 -8.46 -13.74
N THR A 62 -9.55 -8.26 -15.01
CA THR A 62 -8.47 -7.36 -15.40
C THR A 62 -8.93 -5.95 -15.03
N VAL A 63 -8.57 -5.49 -13.85
CA VAL A 63 -8.90 -4.15 -13.39
C VAL A 63 -7.82 -3.22 -13.89
N ASN A 64 -8.23 -2.20 -14.63
CA ASN A 64 -7.33 -1.18 -15.14
C ASN A 64 -6.68 -0.43 -13.96
N ILE A 65 -5.36 -0.24 -14.04
CA ILE A 65 -4.57 0.45 -13.00
C ILE A 65 -5.04 1.89 -12.82
N ASP A 66 -5.30 2.63 -13.89
CA ASP A 66 -5.72 4.03 -13.80
C ASP A 66 -7.05 4.14 -13.03
N GLU A 67 -8.05 3.30 -13.35
CA GLU A 67 -9.34 3.26 -12.65
C GLU A 67 -9.19 2.90 -11.16
N PHE A 68 -8.28 1.96 -10.86
CA PHE A 68 -8.06 1.54 -9.49
C PHE A 68 -7.34 2.61 -8.67
N ILE A 69 -6.38 3.33 -9.27
CA ILE A 69 -5.72 4.49 -8.65
C ILE A 69 -6.74 5.58 -8.34
N ASP A 70 -7.62 5.91 -9.28
CA ASP A 70 -8.66 6.94 -9.08
C ASP A 70 -9.60 6.58 -7.92
N LYS A 71 -9.99 5.31 -7.84
CA LYS A 71 -10.80 4.81 -6.72
C LYS A 71 -10.06 4.93 -5.39
N HIS A 72 -8.78 4.57 -5.36
CA HIS A 72 -7.94 4.71 -4.17
C HIS A 72 -7.81 6.16 -3.74
N LEU A 73 -7.55 7.08 -4.67
CA LEU A 73 -7.43 8.51 -4.38
C LEU A 73 -8.71 9.11 -3.81
N LYS A 74 -9.89 8.73 -4.31
CA LYS A 74 -11.19 9.14 -3.73
C LYS A 74 -11.35 8.69 -2.27
N LEU A 75 -10.83 7.52 -1.91
CA LEU A 75 -10.84 7.06 -0.53
C LEU A 75 -9.87 7.88 0.36
N ARG A 76 -8.69 8.24 -0.19
CA ARG A 76 -7.70 9.05 0.52
C ARG A 76 -8.16 10.48 0.76
N GLU A 77 -8.89 11.05 -0.18
CA GLU A 77 -9.48 12.41 -0.08
C GLU A 77 -10.43 12.52 1.12
N ARG A 78 -11.21 11.47 1.42
CA ARG A 78 -12.12 11.43 2.58
C ARG A 78 -11.39 11.50 3.92
N ILE A 79 -10.10 11.16 3.98
CA ILE A 79 -9.33 11.16 5.22
C ILE A 79 -8.77 12.56 5.48
N SER A 80 -7.97 13.10 4.57
CA SER A 80 -7.46 14.46 4.64
C SER A 80 -6.80 14.89 3.31
N THR A 81 -6.74 16.19 3.07
CA THR A 81 -6.05 16.79 1.92
C THR A 81 -4.57 16.37 1.84
N ASN A 82 -3.88 16.32 2.98
CA ASN A 82 -2.47 15.92 3.03
C ASN A 82 -2.29 14.44 2.66
N THR A 83 -3.17 13.57 3.15
CA THR A 83 -3.18 12.14 2.80
C THR A 83 -3.44 11.96 1.30
N TYR A 84 -4.40 12.68 0.74
CA TYR A 84 -4.67 12.69 -0.69
C TYR A 84 -3.46 13.13 -1.52
N ASN A 85 -2.83 14.25 -1.18
CA ASN A 85 -1.68 14.78 -1.90
C ASN A 85 -0.49 13.81 -1.87
N THR A 86 -0.24 13.17 -0.74
CA THR A 86 0.79 12.15 -0.60
C THR A 86 0.48 10.93 -1.48
N ALA A 87 -0.72 10.40 -1.40
CA ALA A 87 -1.16 9.27 -2.21
C ALA A 87 -1.08 9.59 -3.70
N LYS A 88 -1.55 10.77 -4.13
CA LYS A 88 -1.49 11.24 -5.52
C LYS A 88 -0.06 11.33 -6.04
N SER A 89 0.88 11.86 -5.25
CA SER A 89 2.30 11.93 -5.63
C SER A 89 2.90 10.54 -5.85
N VAL A 90 2.63 9.61 -4.92
CA VAL A 90 3.14 8.24 -4.98
C VAL A 90 2.54 7.47 -6.15
N THR A 91 1.21 7.50 -6.29
CA THR A 91 0.51 6.76 -7.35
C THR A 91 0.83 7.28 -8.75
N ASN A 92 0.98 8.59 -8.92
CA ASN A 92 1.40 9.17 -10.20
C ASN A 92 2.80 8.68 -10.62
N ARG A 93 3.75 8.61 -9.66
CA ARG A 93 5.09 8.13 -9.93
C ARG A 93 5.12 6.62 -10.23
N LEU A 94 4.33 5.84 -9.48
CA LEU A 94 4.13 4.41 -9.75
C LEU A 94 3.53 4.20 -11.15
N ASN A 95 2.46 4.91 -11.47
CA ASN A 95 1.77 4.79 -12.76
C ASN A 95 2.69 5.12 -13.94
N LYS A 96 3.52 6.18 -13.80
CA LYS A 96 4.53 6.51 -14.82
C LYS A 96 5.50 5.35 -15.06
N TYR A 97 5.97 4.70 -13.99
CA TYR A 97 6.86 3.54 -14.07
C TYR A 97 6.17 2.34 -14.74
N LEU A 98 4.94 2.02 -14.31
CA LEU A 98 4.18 0.89 -14.85
C LEU A 98 3.83 1.07 -16.34
N LYS A 99 3.50 2.29 -16.76
CA LYS A 99 3.29 2.65 -18.18
C LYS A 99 4.55 2.45 -19.02
N GLY A 100 5.73 2.77 -18.47
CA GLY A 100 7.02 2.48 -19.11
C GLY A 100 7.30 0.99 -19.32
N MET A 101 6.73 0.13 -18.46
CA MET A 101 6.79 -1.32 -18.58
C MET A 101 5.60 -1.94 -19.34
N ASN A 102 4.70 -1.13 -19.89
CA ASN A 102 3.46 -1.56 -20.57
C ASN A 102 2.54 -2.43 -19.68
N ILE A 103 2.58 -2.23 -18.36
CA ILE A 103 1.71 -2.90 -17.39
C ILE A 103 0.42 -2.07 -17.23
N LYS A 104 -0.73 -2.65 -17.55
CA LYS A 104 -2.03 -1.97 -17.56
C LYS A 104 -3.03 -2.53 -16.54
N SER A 105 -2.79 -3.73 -16.02
CA SER A 105 -3.67 -4.36 -15.04
C SER A 105 -3.02 -4.43 -13.67
N ILE A 106 -3.82 -4.21 -12.62
CA ILE A 106 -3.36 -4.35 -11.24
C ILE A 106 -2.92 -5.78 -10.92
N THR A 107 -3.46 -6.78 -11.63
CA THR A 107 -3.11 -8.19 -11.49
C THR A 107 -1.70 -8.53 -11.97
N ASP A 108 -1.12 -7.66 -12.80
CA ASP A 108 0.22 -7.84 -13.35
C ASP A 108 1.31 -7.22 -12.46
N ILE A 109 0.91 -6.53 -11.38
CA ILE A 109 1.83 -5.99 -10.38
C ILE A 109 2.36 -7.15 -9.52
N THR A 110 3.58 -7.59 -9.81
CA THR A 110 4.28 -8.64 -9.07
C THR A 110 5.30 -8.06 -8.09
N ILE A 111 5.84 -8.92 -7.22
CA ILE A 111 6.95 -8.56 -6.31
C ILE A 111 8.15 -8.04 -7.13
N THR A 112 8.47 -8.68 -8.25
CA THR A 112 9.57 -8.27 -9.14
C THR A 112 9.36 -6.87 -9.70
N VAL A 113 8.14 -6.54 -10.13
CA VAL A 113 7.78 -5.21 -10.63
C VAL A 113 7.95 -4.15 -9.53
N LEU A 114 7.52 -4.46 -8.29
CA LEU A 114 7.65 -3.54 -7.17
C LEU A 114 9.09 -3.36 -6.71
N ASN A 115 9.91 -4.41 -6.71
CA ASN A 115 11.36 -4.27 -6.46
C ASN A 115 12.02 -3.38 -7.52
N GLY A 116 11.73 -3.60 -8.80
CA GLY A 116 12.21 -2.73 -9.88
C GLY A 116 11.74 -1.28 -9.74
N TYR A 117 10.52 -1.05 -9.21
CA TYR A 117 10.08 0.31 -8.88
C TYR A 117 10.91 0.95 -7.77
N ILE A 118 11.28 0.21 -6.73
CA ILE A 118 12.16 0.71 -5.65
C ILE A 118 13.54 1.09 -6.21
N ASP A 119 14.07 0.31 -7.15
CA ASP A 119 15.34 0.62 -7.81
C ASP A 119 15.24 1.83 -8.74
N TYR A 120 14.11 1.96 -9.45
CA TYR A 120 13.80 3.12 -10.30
C TYR A 120 13.74 4.44 -9.53
N LEU A 121 13.37 4.42 -8.24
CA LEU A 121 13.27 5.61 -7.42
C LEU A 121 14.65 6.15 -7.04
N ASP A 122 14.99 7.34 -7.57
CA ASP A 122 16.16 8.11 -7.13
C ASP A 122 15.77 9.01 -5.95
N CYS A 123 15.75 8.41 -4.74
CA CYS A 123 15.43 9.12 -3.51
C CYS A 123 15.92 8.36 -2.26
N SER A 124 15.85 9.01 -1.11
CA SER A 124 16.31 8.43 0.17
C SER A 124 15.58 7.12 0.52
N ALA A 125 16.26 6.25 1.26
CA ALA A 125 15.68 5.00 1.78
C ALA A 125 14.35 5.26 2.52
N LYS A 126 14.27 6.31 3.32
CA LYS A 126 13.05 6.70 4.04
C LYS A 126 11.90 7.03 3.08
N THR A 127 12.19 7.74 1.99
CA THR A 127 11.19 8.07 0.97
C THR A 127 10.72 6.81 0.24
N LYS A 128 11.63 5.87 -0.08
CA LYS A 128 11.28 4.58 -0.67
C LYS A 128 10.33 3.77 0.23
N HIS A 129 10.58 3.77 1.54
CA HIS A 129 9.67 3.16 2.53
C HIS A 129 8.28 3.82 2.51
N ASN A 130 8.21 5.15 2.50
CA ASN A 130 6.94 5.87 2.46
C ASN A 130 6.14 5.56 1.18
N HIS A 131 6.82 5.48 0.03
CA HIS A 131 6.20 5.06 -1.23
C HIS A 131 5.60 3.65 -1.12
N MET A 132 6.39 2.71 -0.60
CA MET A 132 5.94 1.32 -0.47
C MET A 132 4.79 1.18 0.52
N MET A 133 4.78 1.94 1.60
CA MET A 133 3.66 1.94 2.56
C MET A 133 2.34 2.37 1.89
N GLU A 134 2.35 3.40 1.05
CA GLU A 134 1.17 3.85 0.32
C GLU A 134 0.72 2.82 -0.73
N ILE A 135 1.68 2.26 -1.49
CA ILE A 135 1.40 1.21 -2.47
C ILE A 135 0.83 -0.04 -1.79
N LYS A 136 1.39 -0.45 -0.64
CA LYS A 136 0.89 -1.56 0.17
C LYS A 136 -0.55 -1.33 0.60
N GLN A 137 -0.90 -0.12 1.01
CA GLN A 137 -2.26 0.24 1.39
C GLN A 137 -3.22 0.20 0.20
N MET A 138 -2.79 0.67 -0.97
CA MET A 138 -3.55 0.60 -2.21
C MET A 138 -3.81 -0.86 -2.61
N LEU A 139 -2.77 -1.70 -2.66
CA LEU A 139 -2.91 -3.11 -3.03
C LEU A 139 -3.67 -3.95 -1.99
N LYS A 140 -3.65 -3.54 -0.71
CA LYS A 140 -4.50 -4.15 0.32
C LYS A 140 -5.99 -4.00 -0.01
N SER A 141 -6.41 -2.86 -0.57
CA SER A 141 -7.80 -2.68 -1.03
C SER A 141 -8.14 -3.65 -2.17
N ALA A 142 -7.19 -3.93 -3.08
CA ALA A 142 -7.39 -4.92 -4.14
C ALA A 142 -7.55 -6.34 -3.61
N VAL A 143 -6.86 -6.69 -2.51
CA VAL A 143 -7.05 -7.99 -1.84
C VAL A 143 -8.41 -8.07 -1.16
N ILE A 144 -8.84 -7.03 -0.46
CA ILE A 144 -10.16 -6.96 0.18
C ILE A 144 -11.29 -7.10 -0.86
N GLU A 145 -11.11 -6.53 -2.03
CA GLU A 145 -12.07 -6.62 -3.15
C GLU A 145 -11.96 -7.93 -3.94
N ASN A 146 -11.11 -8.88 -3.51
CA ASN A 146 -10.85 -10.16 -4.19
C ASN A 146 -10.34 -10.01 -5.64
N ILE A 147 -9.71 -8.88 -5.98
CA ILE A 147 -9.02 -8.65 -7.25
C ILE A 147 -7.65 -9.35 -7.24
N LEU A 148 -6.95 -9.28 -6.11
CA LEU A 148 -5.67 -9.98 -5.89
C LEU A 148 -5.84 -11.06 -4.82
N PRO A 149 -5.18 -12.22 -4.96
CA PRO A 149 -5.21 -13.28 -3.94
C PRO A 149 -4.41 -12.92 -2.68
N ASN A 150 -3.36 -12.16 -2.84
CA ASN A 150 -2.45 -11.68 -1.77
C ASN A 150 -1.83 -10.35 -2.18
N ASN A 151 -1.26 -9.64 -1.22
CA ASN A 151 -0.63 -8.35 -1.47
C ASN A 151 0.85 -8.54 -1.86
N PRO A 152 1.26 -8.29 -3.12
CA PRO A 152 2.66 -8.45 -3.53
C PRO A 152 3.62 -7.48 -2.82
N ALA A 153 3.12 -6.35 -2.29
CA ALA A 153 3.94 -5.39 -1.56
C ALA A 153 4.38 -5.87 -0.16
N ASP A 154 3.81 -6.96 0.35
CA ASP A 154 4.19 -7.50 1.66
C ASP A 154 5.58 -8.13 1.68
N HIS A 155 6.08 -8.54 0.52
CA HIS A 155 7.34 -9.26 0.37
C HIS A 155 8.42 -8.46 -0.38
N VAL A 156 8.20 -7.16 -0.58
CA VAL A 156 9.17 -6.27 -1.25
C VAL A 156 10.35 -5.99 -0.34
N THR A 157 11.55 -6.12 -0.88
CA THR A 157 12.80 -5.82 -0.17
C THR A 157 13.06 -4.31 -0.20
N LEU A 158 13.15 -3.69 0.98
CA LEU A 158 13.39 -2.26 1.12
C LEU A 158 14.82 -1.99 1.63
N PRO A 159 15.46 -0.91 1.16
CA PRO A 159 16.78 -0.53 1.64
C PRO A 159 16.73 -0.14 3.12
N ARG A 160 17.81 -0.43 3.87
CA ARG A 160 17.90 -0.05 5.28
C ARG A 160 17.87 1.47 5.44
N VAL A 161 16.99 1.95 6.30
CA VAL A 161 16.97 3.37 6.68
C VAL A 161 18.10 3.60 7.69
N ILE A 162 19.09 4.36 7.26
CA ILE A 162 20.16 4.85 8.16
C ILE A 162 19.59 6.08 8.86
N LYS A 163 19.62 6.08 10.19
CA LYS A 163 19.25 7.29 10.95
C LYS A 163 20.25 8.38 10.60
N SER A 164 19.76 9.53 10.19
CA SER A 164 20.60 10.73 10.10
C SER A 164 21.08 11.13 11.48
N ASP A 165 22.22 11.81 11.55
CA ASP A 165 22.68 12.41 12.79
C ASP A 165 21.59 13.29 13.39
N PRO A 166 21.46 13.33 14.73
CA PRO A 166 20.48 14.19 15.37
C PRO A 166 20.70 15.63 14.91
N HIS A 167 19.61 16.32 14.64
CA HIS A 167 19.69 17.75 14.28
C HIS A 167 20.43 18.49 15.38
N ARG A 168 21.36 19.37 14.99
CA ARG A 168 22.03 20.27 15.93
C ARG A 168 20.97 21.12 16.63
N TYR A 169 21.06 21.19 17.93
CA TYR A 169 20.25 22.13 18.71
C TYR A 169 20.75 23.55 18.44
N LEU A 170 19.79 24.49 18.34
CA LEU A 170 20.11 25.91 18.23
C LEU A 170 20.62 26.38 19.60
N ASP A 171 21.79 26.97 19.63
CA ASP A 171 22.33 27.60 20.81
C ASP A 171 21.81 29.06 20.94
N HIS A 172 22.21 29.73 22.02
CA HIS A 172 21.75 31.08 22.26
C HIS A 172 22.22 32.08 21.18
N HIS A 173 23.44 31.91 20.69
CA HIS A 173 23.98 32.73 19.62
C HIS A 173 23.21 32.52 18.30
N ASP A 174 22.89 31.28 17.95
CA ASP A 174 22.07 30.97 16.77
C ASP A 174 20.70 31.70 16.84
N LEU A 175 20.07 31.72 18.02
CA LEU A 175 18.78 32.40 18.25
C LEU A 175 18.88 33.91 18.09
N GLU A 176 19.93 34.53 18.64
CA GLU A 176 20.19 35.98 18.47
C GLU A 176 20.35 36.32 16.99
N VAL A 177 21.12 35.55 16.24
CA VAL A 177 21.31 35.74 14.81
C VAL A 177 19.98 35.59 14.06
N ILE A 178 19.20 34.53 14.36
CA ILE A 178 17.87 34.33 13.73
C ILE A 178 16.97 35.53 14.01
N PHE A 179 16.85 35.98 15.27
CA PHE A 179 15.96 37.09 15.61
C PHE A 179 16.43 38.42 15.02
N LYS A 180 17.73 38.63 14.88
CA LYS A 180 18.31 39.82 14.26
C LYS A 180 17.95 39.91 12.77
N TYR A 181 18.00 38.79 12.05
CA TYR A 181 17.79 38.79 10.59
C TYR A 181 16.39 38.36 10.16
N ALA A 182 15.51 37.96 11.09
CA ALA A 182 14.15 37.50 10.80
C ALA A 182 13.23 38.56 10.18
N GLY A 183 13.55 39.87 10.32
CA GLY A 183 12.73 40.96 9.79
C GLY A 183 11.24 40.85 10.25
N PRO A 184 10.30 40.89 9.30
CA PRO A 184 8.86 40.82 9.65
C PRO A 184 8.44 39.47 10.24
N TRP A 185 9.25 38.41 10.07
CA TRP A 185 8.98 37.08 10.62
C TRP A 185 9.48 36.88 12.05
N ARG A 186 10.07 37.92 12.67
CA ARG A 186 10.63 37.82 14.02
C ARG A 186 9.61 37.33 15.05
N LEU A 187 8.42 37.88 15.04
CA LEU A 187 7.34 37.48 15.96
C LEU A 187 6.99 36.00 15.79
N TYR A 188 6.92 35.51 14.58
CA TYR A 188 6.66 34.10 14.27
C TYR A 188 7.73 33.17 14.85
N PHE A 189 9.02 33.49 14.66
CA PHE A 189 10.12 32.70 15.21
C PHE A 189 10.18 32.79 16.75
N GLU A 190 9.90 33.92 17.34
CA GLU A 190 9.78 34.04 18.79
C GLU A 190 8.65 33.21 19.38
N PHE A 191 7.49 33.16 18.71
CA PHE A 191 6.40 32.25 19.10
C PHE A 191 6.80 30.80 19.03
N LEU A 192 7.43 30.36 17.95
CA LEU A 192 7.94 28.99 17.82
C LEU A 192 8.88 28.63 18.98
N TYR A 193 9.85 29.50 19.23
CA TYR A 193 10.85 29.26 20.26
C TYR A 193 10.25 29.22 21.67
N ARG A 194 9.38 30.18 22.00
CA ARG A 194 8.81 30.29 23.36
C ARG A 194 7.72 29.26 23.64
N THR A 195 6.99 28.83 22.65
CA THR A 195 5.82 27.95 22.84
C THR A 195 6.10 26.49 22.50
N GLY A 196 7.12 26.18 21.69
CA GLY A 196 7.37 24.84 21.17
C GLY A 196 6.27 24.31 20.25
N LEU A 197 5.33 25.15 19.81
CA LEU A 197 4.28 24.78 18.87
C LEU A 197 4.88 24.43 17.50
N ARG A 198 4.19 23.58 16.75
CA ARG A 198 4.59 23.27 15.35
C ARG A 198 4.46 24.53 14.49
N ALA A 199 5.34 24.65 13.50
CA ALA A 199 5.36 25.78 12.57
C ALA A 199 3.99 26.06 11.93
N GLY A 200 3.26 25.02 11.52
CA GLY A 200 1.91 25.15 10.97
C GLY A 200 0.89 25.67 11.98
N ASP A 201 0.98 25.27 13.25
CA ASP A 201 0.06 25.71 14.30
C ASP A 201 0.28 27.18 14.63
N VAL A 202 1.56 27.62 14.69
CA VAL A 202 1.88 29.05 14.90
C VAL A 202 1.40 29.90 13.72
N ALA A 203 1.55 29.44 12.49
CA ALA A 203 1.08 30.16 11.30
C ALA A 203 -0.46 30.32 11.26
N MET A 204 -1.20 29.46 11.94
CA MET A 204 -2.67 29.48 12.01
C MET A 204 -3.19 30.19 13.27
N LEU A 205 -2.31 30.70 14.16
CA LEU A 205 -2.73 31.43 15.34
C LEU A 205 -3.44 32.73 14.98
N THR A 206 -4.54 32.98 15.66
CA THR A 206 -5.29 34.22 15.60
C THR A 206 -5.42 34.84 17.01
N TYR A 207 -5.82 36.10 17.11
CA TYR A 207 -6.07 36.72 18.39
C TYR A 207 -7.13 36.00 19.23
N GLY A 208 -8.07 35.28 18.61
CA GLY A 208 -9.07 34.48 19.30
C GLY A 208 -8.51 33.28 20.06
N HIS A 209 -7.28 32.83 19.71
CA HIS A 209 -6.60 31.75 20.42
C HIS A 209 -5.84 32.22 21.66
N ILE A 210 -5.82 33.52 21.96
CA ILE A 210 -5.09 34.13 23.09
C ILE A 210 -6.06 34.48 24.21
N ASP A 211 -6.09 33.68 25.28
CA ASP A 211 -6.81 34.02 26.50
C ASP A 211 -5.93 34.93 27.35
N ARG A 212 -6.21 36.24 27.26
CA ARG A 212 -5.45 37.27 28.01
C ARG A 212 -5.68 37.22 29.52
N LYS A 213 -6.85 36.74 29.96
CA LYS A 213 -7.17 36.61 31.39
C LYS A 213 -6.37 35.49 32.03
N ARG A 214 -6.30 34.35 31.37
CA ARG A 214 -5.55 33.17 31.83
C ARG A 214 -4.07 33.19 31.41
N LYS A 215 -3.66 34.12 30.53
CA LYS A 215 -2.31 34.23 29.96
C LYS A 215 -1.88 32.94 29.25
N VAL A 216 -2.79 32.29 28.51
CA VAL A 216 -2.54 31.06 27.80
C VAL A 216 -2.92 31.18 26.32
N ILE A 217 -2.26 30.36 25.50
CA ILE A 217 -2.63 30.18 24.11
C ILE A 217 -3.43 28.88 24.02
N VAL A 218 -4.65 28.93 23.52
CA VAL A 218 -5.50 27.79 23.27
C VAL A 218 -5.35 27.42 21.82
N SER A 219 -4.47 26.43 21.51
CA SER A 219 -4.36 25.89 20.15
C SER A 219 -5.28 24.69 20.01
N LEU A 220 -6.06 24.66 18.94
CA LEU A 220 -6.77 23.46 18.53
C LEU A 220 -5.75 22.51 17.91
N ILE A 221 -5.29 21.53 18.70
CA ILE A 221 -4.48 20.41 18.18
C ILE A 221 -5.39 19.59 17.27
N ARG A 222 -5.11 19.63 15.99
CA ARG A 222 -5.75 18.77 14.97
C ARG A 222 -4.99 17.51 14.76
#